data_2fbd7d929c978ed45ebd5a4dce2d7d0d
#
_entry.id   2fbd7d929c978ed45ebd5a4dce2d7d0d
#
_cell.length_a   1.000
_cell.length_b   1.000
_cell.length_c   1.000
_cell.angle_alpha   90.00
_cell.angle_beta   90.00
_cell.angle_gamma   90.00
#
_symmetry.space_group_name_H-M   'P 1'
#
loop_
_entity.id
_entity.type
_entity.pdbx_description
1 polymer ?
#
loop_
_entity_poly.entity_id
_entity_poly.type
_entity_poly.pdbx_seq_one_letter_code
_entity_poly.pdbx_strand_id
1 'polypeptide(L)'
;MPLFSLGGMRFQQSWTDVPPEQIEAASQDNLRRILERAVACGLHHIETARYYGSSERQLGDLLGLVPDPARILQTKIPPVQDPAQFEQELSTSAERLRLAERGERIDLLSIHGINNRELLEHTLRPGGCLEVAQRWQSEGRVGHIGFSTHAALSEILEAIETDAFSYVNLHWYYIRQDNSPAIAAAIARDMGVFLISPTDKGGHLHTPSARLLELCAPLHPIVFNDLFCLSAPGVHTLSLGAARPSDLDLHLEAVSLLPRAAELLPPIQQRLEAARRQALGDDWLNTWHQGLPDWPDTPGQINLPLLLWLHTLLEAWDLESFGRARYGLLGNGGHWFPGRNADALDDTVSEAELLAVLGESPWAAEIPAILRRLRQRLGGQMVKRLQQE
;
A
#
# COMPACT_ATOMS: atom_id res chain seq x y z
N MET A 1 -5.39 19.18 3.10
CA MET A 1 -5.19 17.86 3.72
C MET A 1 -3.82 17.81 4.38
N PRO A 2 -3.62 17.12 5.51
CA PRO A 2 -2.29 16.88 6.08
C PRO A 2 -1.43 16.04 5.11
N LEU A 3 -0.10 16.30 5.10
CA LEU A 3 0.84 15.57 4.25
C LEU A 3 0.95 14.09 4.65
N PHE A 4 0.69 13.78 5.93
CA PHE A 4 0.76 12.43 6.47
C PHE A 4 -0.50 12.05 7.23
N SER A 5 -0.85 10.76 7.18
CA SER A 5 -1.74 10.11 8.13
C SER A 5 -1.00 9.05 8.95
N LEU A 6 -1.38 8.85 10.20
CA LEU A 6 -0.88 7.78 11.05
C LEU A 6 -1.74 6.53 10.84
N GLY A 7 -1.20 5.55 10.12
CA GLY A 7 -1.87 4.31 9.78
C GLY A 7 -1.81 3.24 10.87
N GLY A 8 -2.93 2.58 11.13
CA GLY A 8 -3.17 1.66 12.24
C GLY A 8 -2.62 0.24 12.08
N MET A 9 -1.88 -0.06 11.03
CA MET A 9 -1.39 -1.42 10.78
C MET A 9 -0.21 -1.85 11.64
N ARG A 10 0.63 -0.92 12.12
CA ARG A 10 1.91 -1.28 12.77
C ARG A 10 1.91 -1.12 14.28
N PHE A 11 1.02 -0.35 14.85
CA PHE A 11 0.92 -0.20 16.31
C PHE A 11 -0.04 -1.21 16.95
N GLN A 12 -0.91 -1.84 16.17
CA GLN A 12 -1.88 -2.80 16.71
C GLN A 12 -1.18 -4.02 17.31
N GLN A 13 -1.74 -4.51 18.42
CA GLN A 13 -1.17 -5.64 19.15
C GLN A 13 -1.39 -6.97 18.44
N SER A 14 -2.52 -7.14 17.79
CA SER A 14 -2.98 -8.39 17.21
C SER A 14 -3.72 -8.18 15.90
N TRP A 15 -3.50 -9.06 14.94
CA TRP A 15 -4.29 -9.12 13.71
C TRP A 15 -5.69 -9.72 13.92
N THR A 16 -5.92 -10.35 15.06
CA THR A 16 -7.24 -10.74 15.51
C THR A 16 -7.83 -9.61 16.34
N ASP A 17 -9.11 -9.34 16.17
CA ASP A 17 -9.84 -8.38 16.98
C ASP A 17 -10.09 -9.00 18.38
N VAL A 18 -9.12 -8.84 19.23
CA VAL A 18 -9.17 -9.33 20.60
C VAL A 18 -10.06 -8.43 21.48
N PRO A 19 -10.75 -8.99 22.49
CA PRO A 19 -11.55 -8.20 23.42
C PRO A 19 -10.67 -7.26 24.27
N PRO A 20 -11.24 -6.18 24.84
CA PRO A 20 -10.49 -5.14 25.56
C PRO A 20 -9.58 -5.68 26.68
N GLU A 21 -10.03 -6.69 27.40
CA GLU A 21 -9.28 -7.31 28.51
C GLU A 21 -8.03 -8.10 28.08
N GLN A 22 -7.89 -8.38 26.79
CA GLN A 22 -6.71 -9.02 26.20
C GLN A 22 -5.74 -8.01 25.58
N ILE A 23 -6.06 -6.73 25.58
CA ILE A 23 -5.15 -5.69 25.15
C ILE A 23 -4.12 -5.45 26.25
N GLU A 24 -2.85 -5.70 25.94
CA GLU A 24 -1.74 -5.53 26.87
C GLU A 24 -1.49 -4.06 27.19
N ALA A 25 -1.28 -3.76 28.47
CA ALA A 25 -0.99 -2.41 28.92
C ALA A 25 0.25 -1.81 28.22
N ALA A 26 1.27 -2.63 27.95
CA ALA A 26 2.48 -2.21 27.24
C ALA A 26 2.21 -1.79 25.79
N SER A 27 1.33 -2.53 25.08
CA SER A 27 0.92 -2.19 23.72
C SER A 27 0.12 -0.89 23.69
N GLN A 28 -0.79 -0.74 24.64
CA GLN A 28 -1.62 0.48 24.77
C GLN A 28 -0.78 1.71 25.13
N ASP A 29 0.24 1.54 26.03
CA ASP A 29 1.17 2.62 26.37
C ASP A 29 2.08 3.00 25.19
N ASN A 30 2.50 2.01 24.38
CA ASN A 30 3.25 2.30 23.16
C ASN A 30 2.42 3.12 22.17
N LEU A 31 1.17 2.76 21.93
CA LEU A 31 0.25 3.55 21.09
C LEU A 31 0.06 4.96 21.64
N ARG A 32 -0.11 5.11 22.97
CA ARG A 32 -0.20 6.41 23.62
C ARG A 32 0.99 7.30 23.25
N ARG A 33 2.21 6.78 23.41
CA ARG A 33 3.45 7.52 23.10
C ARG A 33 3.57 7.85 21.61
N ILE A 34 3.11 6.96 20.72
CA ILE A 34 3.05 7.23 19.27
C ILE A 34 2.11 8.40 18.98
N LEU A 35 0.89 8.39 19.57
CA LEU A 35 -0.09 9.46 19.38
C LEU A 35 0.39 10.79 19.96
N GLU A 36 0.99 10.80 21.16
CA GLU A 36 1.59 12.01 21.77
C GLU A 36 2.70 12.59 20.88
N ARG A 37 3.57 11.74 20.30
CA ARG A 37 4.59 12.17 19.34
C ARG A 37 3.97 12.73 18.05
N ALA A 38 2.94 12.06 17.51
CA ALA A 38 2.23 12.50 16.32
C ALA A 38 1.61 13.88 16.52
N VAL A 39 0.86 14.07 17.61
CA VAL A 39 0.23 15.37 17.99
C VAL A 39 1.29 16.47 18.18
N ALA A 40 2.38 16.17 18.88
CA ALA A 40 3.47 17.12 19.09
C ALA A 40 4.13 17.59 17.78
N CYS A 41 4.01 16.80 16.70
CA CYS A 41 4.52 17.12 15.37
C CYS A 41 3.43 17.67 14.42
N GLY A 42 2.21 17.92 14.92
CA GLY A 42 1.09 18.41 14.10
C GLY A 42 0.45 17.35 13.18
N LEU A 43 0.73 16.06 13.41
CA LEU A 43 0.11 14.97 12.68
C LEU A 43 -1.19 14.57 13.39
N HIS A 44 -2.33 15.04 12.85
CA HIS A 44 -3.65 14.85 13.43
C HIS A 44 -4.58 13.99 12.55
N HIS A 45 -4.12 13.52 11.40
CA HIS A 45 -4.87 12.57 10.55
C HIS A 45 -4.55 11.15 11.01
N ILE A 46 -5.53 10.50 11.62
CA ILE A 46 -5.44 9.13 12.13
C ILE A 46 -6.21 8.20 11.20
N GLU A 47 -5.55 7.16 10.72
CA GLU A 47 -6.11 6.19 9.78
C GLU A 47 -6.10 4.79 10.37
N THR A 48 -7.22 4.08 10.27
CA THR A 48 -7.34 2.67 10.64
C THR A 48 -8.21 1.91 9.63
N ALA A 49 -8.62 0.71 9.97
CA ALA A 49 -9.61 -0.07 9.23
C ALA A 49 -10.23 -1.15 10.12
N ARG A 50 -11.45 -1.55 9.77
CA ARG A 50 -12.24 -2.56 10.48
C ARG A 50 -11.47 -3.88 10.68
N TYR A 51 -10.68 -4.30 9.71
CA TYR A 51 -9.92 -5.54 9.76
C TYR A 51 -8.42 -5.35 10.02
N TYR A 52 -8.04 -4.28 10.70
CA TYR A 52 -6.70 -4.12 11.26
C TYR A 52 -6.63 -4.65 12.71
N GLY A 53 -7.21 -5.83 12.95
CA GLY A 53 -7.19 -6.51 14.22
C GLY A 53 -7.66 -5.65 15.40
N SER A 54 -6.82 -5.46 16.41
CA SER A 54 -7.12 -4.66 17.61
C SER A 54 -7.03 -3.14 17.43
N SER A 55 -6.65 -2.65 16.23
CA SER A 55 -6.34 -1.24 16.00
C SER A 55 -7.47 -0.28 16.37
N GLU A 56 -8.71 -0.53 15.91
CA GLU A 56 -9.85 0.35 16.22
C GLU A 56 -10.15 0.41 17.73
N ARG A 57 -10.04 -0.70 18.45
CA ARG A 57 -10.24 -0.75 19.91
C ARG A 57 -9.17 0.05 20.64
N GLN A 58 -7.91 -0.18 20.31
CA GLN A 58 -6.78 0.53 20.94
C GLN A 58 -6.88 2.04 20.70
N LEU A 59 -7.23 2.44 19.47
CA LEU A 59 -7.46 3.85 19.13
C LEU A 59 -8.66 4.40 19.90
N GLY A 60 -9.77 3.68 19.97
CA GLY A 60 -10.98 4.11 20.64
C GLY A 60 -10.75 4.60 22.08
N ASP A 61 -9.85 3.96 22.81
CA ASP A 61 -9.46 4.38 24.15
C ASP A 61 -8.59 5.65 24.19
N LEU A 62 -7.87 5.96 23.11
CA LEU A 62 -6.84 6.99 23.08
C LEU A 62 -7.13 8.16 22.13
N LEU A 63 -8.21 8.11 21.32
CA LEU A 63 -8.52 9.18 20.37
C LEU A 63 -8.64 10.57 21.02
N GLY A 64 -9.05 10.64 22.29
CA GLY A 64 -9.09 11.88 23.05
C GLY A 64 -7.73 12.58 23.22
N LEU A 65 -6.61 11.90 22.96
CA LEU A 65 -5.27 12.50 22.93
C LEU A 65 -5.03 13.38 21.69
N VAL A 66 -5.77 13.11 20.60
CA VAL A 66 -5.67 13.88 19.37
C VAL A 66 -6.74 14.97 19.38
N PRO A 67 -6.37 16.26 19.44
CA PRO A 67 -7.34 17.35 19.64
C PRO A 67 -8.39 17.44 18.53
N ASP A 68 -9.66 17.57 18.93
CA ASP A 68 -10.76 18.01 18.09
C ASP A 68 -10.85 19.56 18.15
N PRO A 69 -11.08 20.31 17.06
CA PRO A 69 -11.48 19.86 15.72
C PRO A 69 -10.33 19.60 14.74
N ALA A 70 -9.08 19.62 15.17
CA ALA A 70 -7.93 19.43 14.28
C ALA A 70 -7.80 18.00 13.75
N ARG A 71 -8.38 17.02 14.45
CA ARG A 71 -8.32 15.61 14.07
C ARG A 71 -9.09 15.32 12.79
N ILE A 72 -8.49 14.47 11.95
CA ILE A 72 -9.17 13.80 10.84
C ILE A 72 -9.13 12.30 11.15
N LEU A 73 -10.29 11.69 11.29
CA LEU A 73 -10.43 10.25 11.54
C LEU A 73 -10.84 9.53 10.27
N GLN A 74 -10.00 8.58 9.86
CA GLN A 74 -10.27 7.71 8.71
C GLN A 74 -10.37 6.25 9.14
N THR A 75 -11.42 5.55 8.69
CA THR A 75 -11.50 4.09 8.76
C THR A 75 -11.98 3.51 7.45
N LYS A 76 -11.90 2.18 7.32
CA LYS A 76 -12.18 1.48 6.07
C LYS A 76 -13.00 0.22 6.34
N ILE A 77 -14.06 0.02 5.55
CA ILE A 77 -14.96 -1.14 5.61
C ILE A 77 -14.95 -1.85 4.26
N PRO A 78 -14.66 -3.17 4.19
CA PRO A 78 -14.70 -3.91 2.93
C PRO A 78 -16.11 -3.96 2.36
N PRO A 79 -16.26 -3.84 1.04
CA PRO A 79 -17.54 -4.08 0.38
C PRO A 79 -17.88 -5.57 0.45
N VAL A 80 -19.13 -5.87 0.67
CA VAL A 80 -19.68 -7.21 0.75
C VAL A 80 -20.98 -7.32 -0.04
N GLN A 81 -21.38 -8.54 -0.37
CA GLN A 81 -22.60 -8.77 -1.12
C GLN A 81 -23.85 -8.31 -0.34
N ASP A 82 -23.92 -8.53 0.96
CA ASP A 82 -25.04 -8.11 1.80
C ASP A 82 -24.80 -6.71 2.40
N PRO A 83 -25.53 -5.66 1.95
CA PRO A 83 -25.39 -4.31 2.51
C PRO A 83 -25.72 -4.21 4.00
N ALA A 84 -26.54 -5.10 4.56
CA ALA A 84 -26.83 -5.12 5.99
C ALA A 84 -25.60 -5.56 6.81
N GLN A 85 -24.81 -6.50 6.27
CA GLN A 85 -23.51 -6.86 6.85
C GLN A 85 -22.53 -5.70 6.80
N PHE A 86 -22.46 -4.97 5.68
CA PHE A 86 -21.62 -3.77 5.56
C PHE A 86 -21.98 -2.73 6.61
N GLU A 87 -23.27 -2.46 6.82
CA GLU A 87 -23.76 -1.53 7.85
C GLU A 87 -23.43 -1.99 9.27
N GLN A 88 -23.55 -3.30 9.53
CA GLN A 88 -23.17 -3.87 10.83
C GLN A 88 -21.66 -3.67 11.10
N GLU A 89 -20.79 -3.91 10.12
CA GLU A 89 -19.35 -3.70 10.26
C GLU A 89 -19.01 -2.21 10.47
N LEU A 90 -19.69 -1.32 9.76
CA LEU A 90 -19.54 0.12 9.95
C LEU A 90 -19.98 0.57 11.33
N SER A 91 -21.11 0.05 11.83
CA SER A 91 -21.59 0.29 13.20
C SER A 91 -20.60 -0.22 14.25
N THR A 92 -20.06 -1.42 14.02
CA THR A 92 -19.04 -2.02 14.90
C THR A 92 -17.76 -1.17 14.93
N SER A 93 -17.32 -0.62 13.81
CA SER A 93 -16.18 0.31 13.78
C SER A 93 -16.46 1.57 14.59
N ALA A 94 -17.65 2.18 14.45
CA ALA A 94 -18.05 3.35 15.20
C ALA A 94 -18.09 3.10 16.72
N GLU A 95 -18.57 1.92 17.13
CA GLU A 95 -18.57 1.48 18.53
C GLU A 95 -17.15 1.31 19.09
N ARG A 96 -16.26 0.62 18.36
CA ARG A 96 -14.88 0.39 18.78
C ARG A 96 -14.08 1.67 18.89
N LEU A 97 -14.29 2.59 17.97
CA LEU A 97 -13.72 3.93 18.00
C LEU A 97 -14.40 4.85 19.03
N ARG A 98 -15.48 4.37 19.72
CA ARG A 98 -16.24 5.10 20.75
C ARG A 98 -16.76 6.46 20.27
N LEU A 99 -17.21 6.54 19.01
CA LEU A 99 -17.58 7.82 18.41
C LEU A 99 -18.82 8.42 19.07
N ALA A 100 -19.83 7.60 19.42
CA ALA A 100 -21.06 8.07 20.06
C ALA A 100 -20.81 8.69 21.45
N GLU A 101 -19.87 8.12 22.23
CA GLU A 101 -19.50 8.63 23.55
C GLU A 101 -18.90 10.03 23.50
N ARG A 102 -18.30 10.39 22.36
CA ARG A 102 -17.64 11.69 22.13
C ARG A 102 -18.45 12.64 21.27
N GLY A 103 -19.57 12.20 20.70
CA GLY A 103 -20.34 13.00 19.75
C GLY A 103 -19.57 13.24 18.43
N GLU A 104 -18.73 12.29 18.02
CA GLU A 104 -17.82 12.39 16.88
C GLU A 104 -18.32 11.58 15.68
N ARG A 105 -17.72 11.81 14.51
CA ARG A 105 -18.01 11.13 13.26
C ARG A 105 -16.76 10.51 12.65
N ILE A 106 -16.94 9.69 11.62
CA ILE A 106 -15.88 9.28 10.70
C ILE A 106 -15.73 10.40 9.66
N ASP A 107 -14.58 11.09 9.63
CA ASP A 107 -14.35 12.16 8.64
C ASP A 107 -14.16 11.59 7.24
N LEU A 108 -13.40 10.50 7.13
CA LEU A 108 -13.09 9.84 5.87
C LEU A 108 -13.42 8.33 5.97
N LEU A 109 -14.45 7.90 5.26
CA LEU A 109 -14.81 6.47 5.14
C LEU A 109 -14.30 5.93 3.81
N SER A 110 -13.40 4.94 3.83
CA SER A 110 -13.03 4.21 2.61
C SER A 110 -13.83 2.93 2.46
N ILE A 111 -14.37 2.68 1.28
CA ILE A 111 -14.74 1.32 0.87
C ILE A 111 -13.43 0.54 0.68
N HIS A 112 -13.18 -0.46 1.53
CA HIS A 112 -11.87 -1.07 1.72
C HIS A 112 -11.55 -2.16 0.71
N GLY A 113 -10.64 -1.90 -0.21
CA GLY A 113 -10.13 -2.93 -1.10
C GLY A 113 -11.07 -3.24 -2.27
N ILE A 114 -11.52 -2.23 -3.01
CA ILE A 114 -12.15 -2.45 -4.31
C ILE A 114 -11.05 -2.96 -5.26
N ASN A 115 -10.84 -4.30 -5.26
CA ASN A 115 -9.70 -4.94 -5.90
C ASN A 115 -10.06 -5.72 -7.16
N ASN A 116 -11.33 -5.75 -7.52
CA ASN A 116 -11.85 -6.38 -8.74
C ASN A 116 -13.25 -5.85 -9.03
N ARG A 117 -13.76 -6.21 -10.20
CA ARG A 117 -15.07 -5.77 -10.69
C ARG A 117 -16.24 -6.23 -9.81
N GLU A 118 -16.18 -7.42 -9.23
CA GLU A 118 -17.22 -7.93 -8.33
C GLU A 118 -17.37 -7.04 -7.10
N LEU A 119 -16.26 -6.65 -6.47
CA LEU A 119 -16.27 -5.75 -5.30
C LEU A 119 -16.73 -4.34 -5.66
N LEU A 120 -16.42 -3.86 -6.87
CA LEU A 120 -16.95 -2.61 -7.38
C LEU A 120 -18.46 -2.70 -7.58
N GLU A 121 -18.97 -3.80 -8.13
CA GLU A 121 -20.40 -4.05 -8.30
C GLU A 121 -21.12 -4.13 -6.96
N HIS A 122 -20.60 -4.86 -5.96
CA HIS A 122 -21.16 -4.88 -4.61
C HIS A 122 -21.25 -3.48 -3.99
N THR A 123 -20.32 -2.61 -4.35
CA THR A 123 -20.29 -1.22 -3.88
C THR A 123 -21.36 -0.37 -4.56
N LEU A 124 -21.45 -0.41 -5.89
CA LEU A 124 -22.18 0.58 -6.71
C LEU A 124 -23.59 0.17 -7.09
N ARG A 125 -23.96 -1.12 -7.02
CA ARG A 125 -25.30 -1.56 -7.38
C ARG A 125 -26.38 -0.85 -6.54
N PRO A 126 -27.62 -0.72 -7.04
CA PRO A 126 -28.73 -0.19 -6.25
C PRO A 126 -28.89 -0.97 -4.94
N GLY A 127 -29.01 -0.25 -3.84
CA GLY A 127 -29.04 -0.83 -2.49
C GLY A 127 -27.70 -1.35 -1.99
N GLY A 128 -26.57 -1.08 -2.67
CA GLY A 128 -25.24 -1.58 -2.34
C GLY A 128 -24.55 -0.82 -1.18
N CYS A 129 -23.27 -1.15 -0.96
CA CYS A 129 -22.52 -0.60 0.18
C CYS A 129 -22.37 0.93 0.11
N LEU A 130 -22.27 1.51 -1.09
CA LEU A 130 -22.17 2.95 -1.26
C LEU A 130 -23.43 3.68 -0.77
N GLU A 131 -24.63 3.17 -1.05
CA GLU A 131 -25.87 3.80 -0.57
C GLU A 131 -25.97 3.77 0.95
N VAL A 132 -25.49 2.69 1.60
CA VAL A 132 -25.37 2.63 3.07
C VAL A 132 -24.42 3.73 3.57
N ALA A 133 -23.25 3.86 2.96
CA ALA A 133 -22.29 4.90 3.33
C ALA A 133 -22.84 6.32 3.11
N GLN A 134 -23.56 6.56 2.01
CA GLN A 134 -24.20 7.84 1.69
C GLN A 134 -25.34 8.16 2.67
N ARG A 135 -26.09 7.16 3.14
CA ARG A 135 -27.08 7.37 4.20
C ARG A 135 -26.40 7.86 5.49
N TRP A 136 -25.30 7.22 5.92
CA TRP A 136 -24.52 7.67 7.07
C TRP A 136 -23.94 9.07 6.87
N GLN A 137 -23.56 9.40 5.63
CA GLN A 137 -23.09 10.74 5.29
C GLN A 137 -24.23 11.76 5.42
N SER A 138 -25.42 11.47 4.92
CA SER A 138 -26.59 12.35 5.04
C SER A 138 -27.04 12.56 6.49
N GLU A 139 -26.81 11.57 7.37
CA GLU A 139 -27.03 11.64 8.81
C GLU A 139 -25.91 12.41 9.56
N GLY A 140 -24.87 12.88 8.87
CA GLY A 140 -23.72 13.57 9.47
C GLY A 140 -22.73 12.67 10.21
N ARG A 141 -22.87 11.36 10.13
CA ARG A 141 -22.00 10.35 10.79
C ARG A 141 -20.74 10.04 10.00
N VAL A 142 -20.73 10.34 8.70
CA VAL A 142 -19.59 10.23 7.77
C VAL A 142 -19.40 11.58 7.06
N GLY A 143 -18.14 12.01 6.91
CA GLY A 143 -17.80 13.24 6.20
C GLY A 143 -17.68 13.02 4.68
N HIS A 144 -16.65 12.30 4.26
CA HIS A 144 -16.39 11.98 2.85
C HIS A 144 -16.25 10.49 2.65
N ILE A 145 -16.65 10.02 1.47
CA ILE A 145 -16.55 8.61 1.07
C ILE A 145 -15.49 8.47 -0.02
N GLY A 146 -14.55 7.57 0.19
CA GLY A 146 -13.53 7.20 -0.80
C GLY A 146 -13.39 5.70 -0.92
N PHE A 147 -12.34 5.23 -1.59
CA PHE A 147 -12.03 3.82 -1.65
C PHE A 147 -10.52 3.55 -1.53
N SER A 148 -10.17 2.33 -1.15
CA SER A 148 -8.79 1.84 -1.21
C SER A 148 -8.70 0.65 -2.15
N THR A 149 -7.53 0.47 -2.79
CA THR A 149 -7.38 -0.56 -3.81
C THR A 149 -5.96 -1.11 -3.90
N HIS A 150 -5.90 -2.38 -4.34
CA HIS A 150 -4.69 -3.10 -4.78
C HIS A 150 -4.89 -3.70 -6.18
N ALA A 151 -5.92 -3.25 -6.90
CA ALA A 151 -6.31 -3.74 -8.19
C ALA A 151 -5.28 -3.44 -9.30
N ALA A 152 -5.48 -4.03 -10.47
CA ALA A 152 -4.81 -3.61 -11.69
C ALA A 152 -5.25 -2.19 -12.09
N LEU A 153 -4.41 -1.49 -12.87
CA LEU A 153 -4.67 -0.10 -13.27
C LEU A 153 -6.03 0.09 -13.95
N SER A 154 -6.44 -0.85 -14.82
CA SER A 154 -7.73 -0.78 -15.51
C SER A 154 -8.92 -0.73 -14.57
N GLU A 155 -8.90 -1.55 -13.52
CA GLU A 155 -9.96 -1.60 -12.51
C GLU A 155 -9.95 -0.37 -11.60
N ILE A 156 -8.74 0.17 -11.31
CA ILE A 156 -8.62 1.43 -10.57
C ILE A 156 -9.23 2.59 -11.37
N LEU A 157 -8.96 2.66 -12.68
CA LEU A 157 -9.53 3.65 -13.57
C LEU A 157 -11.05 3.51 -13.67
N GLU A 158 -11.57 2.28 -13.81
CA GLU A 158 -13.01 2.01 -13.81
C GLU A 158 -13.69 2.56 -12.54
N ALA A 159 -13.10 2.33 -11.36
CA ALA A 159 -13.61 2.84 -10.09
C ALA A 159 -13.57 4.38 -10.01
N ILE A 160 -12.49 5.01 -10.48
CA ILE A 160 -12.36 6.48 -10.50
C ILE A 160 -13.37 7.09 -11.46
N GLU A 161 -13.61 6.47 -12.62
CA GLU A 161 -14.51 6.96 -13.67
C GLU A 161 -15.98 6.97 -13.27
N THR A 162 -16.36 6.30 -12.20
CA THR A 162 -17.72 6.32 -11.67
C THR A 162 -18.14 7.66 -11.07
N ASP A 163 -17.22 8.55 -10.75
CA ASP A 163 -17.42 9.81 -10.00
C ASP A 163 -18.11 9.63 -8.63
N ALA A 164 -18.08 8.40 -8.08
CA ALA A 164 -18.80 8.05 -6.87
C ALA A 164 -18.00 8.36 -5.56
N PHE A 165 -16.71 8.70 -5.69
CA PHE A 165 -15.80 8.78 -4.56
C PHE A 165 -15.09 10.13 -4.49
N SER A 166 -14.88 10.63 -3.27
CA SER A 166 -14.15 11.89 -3.01
C SER A 166 -12.63 11.71 -2.97
N TYR A 167 -12.14 10.49 -2.77
CA TYR A 167 -10.70 10.20 -2.69
C TYR A 167 -10.39 8.72 -2.93
N VAL A 168 -9.12 8.44 -3.24
CA VAL A 168 -8.60 7.08 -3.41
C VAL A 168 -7.34 6.86 -2.58
N ASN A 169 -7.26 5.69 -1.94
CA ASN A 169 -6.03 5.17 -1.33
C ASN A 169 -5.40 4.15 -2.30
N LEU A 170 -4.22 4.42 -2.86
CA LEU A 170 -3.54 3.57 -3.84
C LEU A 170 -2.03 3.48 -3.61
N HIS A 171 -1.36 2.66 -4.42
CA HIS A 171 0.09 2.47 -4.39
C HIS A 171 0.76 3.28 -5.48
N TRP A 172 1.73 4.12 -5.10
CA TRP A 172 2.63 4.80 -6.02
C TRP A 172 3.89 5.25 -5.25
N TYR A 173 5.07 4.83 -5.70
CA TYR A 173 6.35 5.09 -5.04
C TYR A 173 7.45 5.17 -6.09
N TYR A 174 8.66 5.58 -5.71
CA TYR A 174 9.78 5.64 -6.65
C TYR A 174 10.01 4.32 -7.39
N ILE A 175 9.95 3.18 -6.69
CA ILE A 175 10.18 1.86 -7.27
C ILE A 175 8.97 1.31 -8.05
N ARG A 176 7.79 1.93 -7.95
CA ARG A 176 6.55 1.48 -8.58
C ARG A 176 5.66 2.66 -8.97
N GLN A 177 5.59 2.96 -10.26
CA GLN A 177 4.91 4.14 -10.78
C GLN A 177 3.78 3.83 -11.78
N ASP A 178 3.39 2.58 -11.88
CA ASP A 178 2.36 2.07 -12.84
C ASP A 178 1.00 2.76 -12.64
N ASN A 179 0.69 3.23 -11.42
CA ASN A 179 -0.56 3.95 -11.13
C ASN A 179 -0.50 5.47 -11.43
N SER A 180 0.51 5.97 -12.13
CA SER A 180 0.54 7.38 -12.58
C SER A 180 -0.71 7.79 -13.36
N PRO A 181 -1.27 6.97 -14.29
CA PRO A 181 -2.51 7.31 -14.97
C PRO A 181 -3.72 7.40 -14.03
N ALA A 182 -3.77 6.56 -12.97
CA ALA A 182 -4.83 6.62 -11.96
C ALA A 182 -4.77 7.92 -11.15
N ILE A 183 -3.57 8.38 -10.79
CA ILE A 183 -3.38 9.69 -10.13
C ILE A 183 -3.87 10.82 -11.04
N ALA A 184 -3.50 10.80 -12.33
CA ALA A 184 -3.95 11.79 -13.30
C ALA A 184 -5.48 11.79 -13.46
N ALA A 185 -6.11 10.62 -13.52
CA ALA A 185 -7.56 10.48 -13.60
C ALA A 185 -8.28 11.00 -12.34
N ALA A 186 -7.70 10.74 -11.15
CA ALA A 186 -8.22 11.26 -9.88
C ALA A 186 -8.14 12.79 -9.82
N ILE A 187 -7.00 13.38 -10.22
CA ILE A 187 -6.83 14.84 -10.31
C ILE A 187 -7.90 15.47 -11.24
N ALA A 188 -8.13 14.87 -12.41
CA ALA A 188 -9.09 15.37 -13.37
C ALA A 188 -10.53 15.39 -12.83
N ARG A 189 -10.82 14.65 -11.75
CA ARG A 189 -12.12 14.56 -11.05
C ARG A 189 -12.13 15.23 -9.68
N ASP A 190 -11.13 16.04 -9.37
CA ASP A 190 -10.98 16.70 -8.05
C ASP A 190 -11.00 15.72 -6.87
N MET A 191 -10.51 14.50 -7.08
CA MET A 191 -10.40 13.49 -6.04
C MET A 191 -9.10 13.63 -5.24
N GLY A 192 -9.17 13.39 -3.93
CA GLY A 192 -7.99 13.24 -3.08
C GLY A 192 -7.22 11.96 -3.40
N VAL A 193 -5.88 12.03 -3.45
CA VAL A 193 -5.02 10.85 -3.64
C VAL A 193 -4.17 10.63 -2.40
N PHE A 194 -4.33 9.47 -1.77
CA PHE A 194 -3.59 9.06 -0.58
C PHE A 194 -2.75 7.83 -0.91
N LEU A 195 -1.44 7.91 -0.68
CA LEU A 195 -0.53 6.80 -0.92
C LEU A 195 -0.40 5.95 0.33
N ILE A 196 -0.69 4.66 0.21
CA ILE A 196 -0.68 3.72 1.34
C ILE A 196 0.64 2.97 1.46
N SER A 197 1.15 2.85 2.70
CA SER A 197 2.35 2.07 3.05
C SER A 197 3.61 2.45 2.25
N PRO A 198 3.96 3.73 2.10
CA PRO A 198 5.09 4.16 1.26
C PRO A 198 6.42 3.59 1.73
N THR A 199 6.58 3.33 3.00
CA THR A 199 7.82 2.82 3.59
C THR A 199 7.98 1.31 3.36
N ASP A 200 6.95 0.51 3.65
CA ASP A 200 6.99 -0.94 3.47
C ASP A 200 6.97 -1.31 1.99
N LYS A 201 5.94 -0.84 1.27
CA LYS A 201 5.71 -1.18 -0.13
C LYS A 201 6.59 -0.39 -1.10
N GLY A 202 7.19 0.69 -0.63
CA GLY A 202 8.20 1.46 -1.34
C GLY A 202 9.60 0.84 -1.31
N GLY A 203 9.77 -0.38 -0.74
CA GLY A 203 11.03 -1.11 -0.78
C GLY A 203 11.56 -1.59 0.57
N HIS A 204 10.72 -1.81 1.58
CA HIS A 204 11.13 -2.13 2.96
C HIS A 204 12.10 -1.09 3.54
N LEU A 205 11.77 0.18 3.37
CA LEU A 205 12.68 1.31 3.63
C LEU A 205 13.04 1.52 5.12
N HIS A 206 12.41 0.80 6.05
CA HIS A 206 12.84 0.76 7.45
C HIS A 206 14.16 -0.02 7.64
N THR A 207 14.44 -0.96 6.72
CA THR A 207 15.66 -1.79 6.72
C THR A 207 16.26 -1.81 5.31
N PRO A 208 16.70 -0.64 4.80
CA PRO A 208 17.18 -0.53 3.43
C PRO A 208 18.49 -1.28 3.24
N SER A 209 18.76 -1.73 2.02
CA SER A 209 20.07 -2.30 1.66
C SER A 209 21.17 -1.26 1.77
N ALA A 210 22.42 -1.70 1.99
CA ALA A 210 23.59 -0.81 2.02
C ALA A 210 23.72 -0.05 0.69
N ARG A 211 23.45 -0.72 -0.44
CA ARG A 211 23.47 -0.11 -1.78
C ARG A 211 22.43 0.99 -1.92
N LEU A 212 21.21 0.77 -1.44
CA LEU A 212 20.15 1.79 -1.50
C LEU A 212 20.50 3.00 -0.62
N LEU A 213 21.06 2.78 0.56
CA LEU A 213 21.57 3.86 1.44
C LEU A 213 22.63 4.70 0.73
N GLU A 214 23.60 4.06 0.09
CA GLU A 214 24.66 4.75 -0.67
C GLU A 214 24.07 5.57 -1.84
N LEU A 215 23.19 4.98 -2.63
CA LEU A 215 22.58 5.63 -3.78
C LEU A 215 21.69 6.81 -3.41
N CYS A 216 20.99 6.74 -2.29
CA CYS A 216 20.14 7.81 -1.79
C CYS A 216 20.90 8.92 -1.04
N ALA A 217 22.19 8.70 -0.66
CA ALA A 217 22.95 9.70 0.11
C ALA A 217 22.91 11.10 -0.56
N PRO A 218 22.80 12.21 0.20
CA PRO A 218 22.88 12.27 1.67
C PRO A 218 21.58 11.95 2.41
N LEU A 219 20.48 11.66 1.69
CA LEU A 219 19.18 11.37 2.31
C LEU A 219 19.07 9.90 2.70
N HIS A 220 18.32 9.65 3.78
CA HIS A 220 17.84 8.29 4.03
C HIS A 220 16.80 7.89 2.97
N PRO A 221 16.71 6.61 2.52
CA PRO A 221 15.73 6.16 1.52
C PRO A 221 14.27 6.47 1.86
N ILE A 222 13.86 6.49 3.14
CA ILE A 222 12.54 6.95 3.57
C ILE A 222 12.35 8.43 3.17
N VAL A 223 13.30 9.28 3.54
CA VAL A 223 13.25 10.72 3.25
C VAL A 223 13.18 10.97 1.75
N PHE A 224 14.02 10.28 0.97
CA PHE A 224 14.00 10.35 -0.49
C PHE A 224 12.63 9.95 -1.06
N ASN A 225 12.08 8.80 -0.64
CA ASN A 225 10.81 8.30 -1.17
C ASN A 225 9.63 9.21 -0.79
N ASP A 226 9.62 9.73 0.44
CA ASP A 226 8.58 10.66 0.88
C ASP A 226 8.63 11.97 0.10
N LEU A 227 9.82 12.55 -0.09
CA LEU A 227 10.01 13.74 -0.92
C LEU A 227 9.55 13.49 -2.36
N PHE A 228 9.92 12.33 -2.94
CA PHE A 228 9.50 11.94 -4.27
C PHE A 228 7.97 11.88 -4.37
N CYS A 229 7.33 11.17 -3.45
CA CYS A 229 5.88 11.02 -3.44
C CYS A 229 5.14 12.35 -3.21
N LEU A 230 5.56 13.15 -2.22
CA LEU A 230 4.93 14.42 -1.87
C LEU A 230 5.16 15.52 -2.92
N SER A 231 6.20 15.39 -3.74
CA SER A 231 6.48 16.33 -4.84
C SER A 231 5.66 16.04 -6.10
N ALA A 232 4.99 14.89 -6.17
CA ALA A 232 4.17 14.52 -7.31
C ALA A 232 2.86 15.32 -7.30
N PRO A 233 2.51 15.97 -8.43
CA PRO A 233 1.24 16.68 -8.55
C PRO A 233 0.06 15.77 -8.21
N GLY A 234 -0.86 16.24 -7.38
CA GLY A 234 -2.09 15.53 -7.02
C GLY A 234 -1.96 14.49 -5.90
N VAL A 235 -0.76 14.20 -5.41
CA VAL A 235 -0.61 13.42 -4.18
C VAL A 235 -0.84 14.32 -2.98
N HIS A 236 -1.78 13.93 -2.11
CA HIS A 236 -2.21 14.74 -0.97
C HIS A 236 -1.62 14.25 0.36
N THR A 237 -1.60 12.93 0.57
CA THR A 237 -1.28 12.34 1.87
C THR A 237 -0.52 11.03 1.70
N LEU A 238 0.49 10.79 2.53
CA LEU A 238 1.13 9.49 2.69
C LEU A 238 0.66 8.85 3.99
N SER A 239 0.16 7.61 3.91
CA SER A 239 -0.26 6.84 5.08
C SER A 239 0.95 6.13 5.70
N LEU A 240 1.38 6.61 6.85
CA LEU A 240 2.56 6.14 7.56
C LEU A 240 2.20 5.06 8.59
N GLY A 241 2.96 3.99 8.62
CA GLY A 241 2.88 3.01 9.71
C GLY A 241 3.97 3.28 10.76
N ALA A 242 3.58 3.42 12.03
CA ALA A 242 4.51 3.53 13.14
C ALA A 242 4.32 2.39 14.15
N ALA A 243 5.39 1.64 14.44
CA ALA A 243 5.44 0.64 15.50
C ALA A 243 5.97 1.22 16.82
N ARG A 244 6.64 2.38 16.76
CA ARG A 244 7.22 3.12 17.89
C ARG A 244 7.28 4.61 17.53
N PRO A 245 7.37 5.51 18.54
CA PRO A 245 7.38 6.97 18.30
C PRO A 245 8.46 7.45 17.34
N SER A 246 9.66 6.88 17.39
CA SER A 246 10.80 7.26 16.53
C SER A 246 10.63 6.90 15.05
N ASP A 247 9.68 6.04 14.70
CA ASP A 247 9.39 5.71 13.30
C ASP A 247 8.89 6.96 12.51
N LEU A 248 8.44 8.01 13.20
CA LEU A 248 8.01 9.27 12.59
C LEU A 248 9.17 10.23 12.25
N ASP A 249 10.37 10.02 12.82
CA ASP A 249 11.43 11.04 12.76
C ASP A 249 11.93 11.30 11.34
N LEU A 250 12.16 10.26 10.53
CA LEU A 250 12.58 10.41 9.13
C LEU A 250 11.49 11.02 8.23
N HIS A 251 10.23 10.76 8.53
CA HIS A 251 9.12 11.40 7.80
C HIS A 251 9.04 12.90 8.10
N LEU A 252 9.28 13.30 9.35
CA LEU A 252 9.37 14.72 9.74
C LEU A 252 10.58 15.41 9.11
N GLU A 253 11.71 14.72 8.96
CA GLU A 253 12.85 15.21 8.19
C GLU A 253 12.45 15.50 6.74
N ALA A 254 11.71 14.57 6.09
CA ALA A 254 11.21 14.78 4.74
C ALA A 254 10.35 16.06 4.63
N VAL A 255 9.45 16.31 5.58
CA VAL A 255 8.65 17.54 5.59
C VAL A 255 9.53 18.79 5.65
N SER A 256 10.57 18.78 6.50
CA SER A 256 11.49 19.91 6.64
C SER A 256 12.27 20.21 5.35
N LEU A 257 12.52 19.17 4.54
CA LEU A 257 13.26 19.24 3.28
C LEU A 257 12.36 19.45 2.05
N LEU A 258 11.04 19.34 2.18
CA LEU A 258 10.11 19.44 1.06
C LEU A 258 10.26 20.71 0.23
N PRO A 259 10.51 21.91 0.79
CA PRO A 259 10.79 23.11 0.01
C PRO A 259 12.03 23.01 -0.89
N ARG A 260 12.93 22.08 -0.60
CA ARG A 260 14.17 21.82 -1.35
C ARG A 260 14.10 20.58 -2.24
N ALA A 261 12.95 19.92 -2.35
CA ALA A 261 12.80 18.68 -3.09
C ALA A 261 13.28 18.80 -4.54
N ALA A 262 12.97 19.91 -5.21
CA ALA A 262 13.40 20.17 -6.59
C ALA A 262 14.94 20.23 -6.76
N GLU A 263 15.69 20.56 -5.71
CA GLU A 263 17.15 20.54 -5.66
C GLU A 263 17.68 19.15 -5.30
N LEU A 264 17.07 18.49 -4.34
CA LEU A 264 17.59 17.27 -3.71
C LEU A 264 17.29 16.01 -4.51
N LEU A 265 16.11 15.92 -5.15
CA LEU A 265 15.67 14.70 -5.83
C LEU A 265 16.45 14.38 -7.11
N PRO A 266 16.72 15.32 -8.05
CA PRO A 266 17.31 14.98 -9.35
C PRO A 266 18.67 14.27 -9.26
N PRO A 267 19.64 14.68 -8.44
CA PRO A 267 20.93 13.98 -8.36
C PRO A 267 20.82 12.58 -7.77
N ILE A 268 19.85 12.33 -6.87
CA ILE A 268 19.60 10.99 -6.31
C ILE A 268 18.95 10.10 -7.37
N GLN A 269 17.91 10.60 -8.04
CA GLN A 269 17.24 9.90 -9.13
C GLN A 269 18.23 9.52 -10.23
N GLN A 270 19.15 10.43 -10.58
CA GLN A 270 20.21 10.18 -11.58
C GLN A 270 21.12 9.03 -11.16
N ARG A 271 21.53 8.96 -9.88
CA ARG A 271 22.36 7.84 -9.38
C ARG A 271 21.61 6.51 -9.40
N LEU A 272 20.35 6.52 -8.96
CA LEU A 272 19.49 5.33 -8.96
C LEU A 272 19.29 4.79 -10.39
N GLU A 273 19.02 5.67 -11.35
CA GLU A 273 18.87 5.31 -12.76
C GLU A 273 20.17 4.84 -13.38
N ALA A 274 21.30 5.48 -13.06
CA ALA A 274 22.62 5.06 -13.52
C ALA A 274 22.97 3.67 -12.99
N ALA A 275 22.70 3.39 -11.72
CA ALA A 275 22.91 2.06 -11.13
C ALA A 275 22.03 0.99 -11.80
N ARG A 276 20.78 1.31 -12.13
CA ARG A 276 19.84 0.43 -12.83
C ARG A 276 20.33 0.10 -14.25
N ARG A 277 20.77 1.12 -15.01
CA ARG A 277 21.35 0.95 -16.35
C ARG A 277 22.65 0.15 -16.32
N GLN A 278 23.50 0.40 -15.34
CA GLN A 278 24.75 -0.34 -15.19
C GLN A 278 24.52 -1.82 -14.90
N ALA A 279 23.50 -2.14 -14.10
CA ALA A 279 23.22 -3.52 -13.72
C ALA A 279 22.53 -4.34 -14.82
N LEU A 280 21.64 -3.71 -15.59
CA LEU A 280 20.70 -4.41 -16.48
C LEU A 280 20.83 -4.05 -17.96
N GLY A 281 21.41 -2.90 -18.28
CA GLY A 281 21.48 -2.36 -19.64
C GLY A 281 20.18 -1.71 -20.13
N ASP A 282 20.31 -0.83 -21.11
CA ASP A 282 19.17 -0.09 -21.67
C ASP A 282 18.18 -1.01 -22.41
N ASP A 283 18.65 -2.07 -23.05
CA ASP A 283 17.80 -3.02 -23.78
C ASP A 283 16.80 -3.68 -22.81
N TRP A 284 17.30 -4.21 -21.68
CA TRP A 284 16.42 -4.75 -20.63
C TRP A 284 15.43 -3.71 -20.14
N LEU A 285 15.91 -2.55 -19.75
CA LEU A 285 15.07 -1.52 -19.11
C LEU A 285 13.92 -1.03 -20.01
N ASN A 286 14.14 -1.03 -21.31
CA ASN A 286 13.15 -0.59 -22.29
C ASN A 286 12.20 -1.71 -22.74
N THR A 287 12.57 -2.99 -22.59
CA THR A 287 11.85 -4.08 -23.29
C THR A 287 11.49 -5.28 -22.42
N TRP A 288 11.95 -5.36 -21.16
CA TRP A 288 11.72 -6.54 -20.31
C TRP A 288 10.25 -6.94 -20.16
N HIS A 289 9.35 -5.98 -20.26
CA HIS A 289 7.90 -6.16 -20.08
C HIS A 289 7.16 -6.51 -21.36
N GLN A 290 7.82 -6.43 -22.51
CA GLN A 290 7.19 -6.64 -23.83
C GLN A 290 6.96 -8.11 -24.09
N GLY A 291 5.79 -8.42 -24.69
CA GLY A 291 5.44 -9.77 -25.11
C GLY A 291 5.28 -10.77 -23.97
N LEU A 292 5.09 -10.31 -22.74
CA LEU A 292 4.79 -11.17 -21.61
C LEU A 292 3.29 -11.47 -21.57
N PRO A 293 2.89 -12.74 -21.36
CA PRO A 293 1.50 -13.10 -21.11
C PRO A 293 1.05 -12.62 -19.74
N ASP A 294 -0.27 -12.41 -19.60
CA ASP A 294 -0.87 -12.20 -18.28
C ASP A 294 -0.75 -13.48 -17.44
N TRP A 295 -0.65 -13.32 -16.11
CA TRP A 295 -0.37 -14.44 -15.22
C TRP A 295 -1.39 -15.61 -15.28
N PRO A 296 -2.71 -15.43 -15.57
CA PRO A 296 -3.62 -16.54 -15.72
C PRO A 296 -3.31 -17.43 -16.94
N ASP A 297 -2.68 -16.83 -17.97
CA ASP A 297 -2.36 -17.50 -19.23
C ASP A 297 -0.97 -18.13 -19.23
N THR A 298 -0.22 -17.99 -18.12
CA THR A 298 1.10 -18.62 -17.98
C THR A 298 0.99 -20.04 -17.42
N PRO A 299 1.84 -20.99 -17.86
CA PRO A 299 1.94 -22.29 -17.22
C PRO A 299 2.17 -22.18 -15.72
N GLY A 300 1.40 -22.93 -14.93
CA GLY A 300 1.46 -22.87 -13.48
C GLY A 300 1.01 -21.54 -12.87
N GLN A 301 0.41 -20.65 -13.67
CA GLN A 301 -0.01 -19.32 -13.25
C GLN A 301 1.14 -18.45 -12.70
N ILE A 302 2.35 -18.63 -13.21
CA ILE A 302 3.55 -17.86 -12.79
C ILE A 302 3.38 -16.41 -13.20
N ASN A 303 3.49 -15.46 -12.25
CA ASN A 303 3.37 -14.03 -12.54
C ASN A 303 4.70 -13.47 -13.06
N LEU A 304 4.93 -13.62 -14.38
CA LEU A 304 6.16 -13.20 -15.05
C LEU A 304 6.42 -11.69 -14.91
N PRO A 305 5.46 -10.79 -15.21
CA PRO A 305 5.70 -9.36 -15.07
C PRO A 305 6.18 -8.96 -13.68
N LEU A 306 5.56 -9.52 -12.63
CA LEU A 306 5.95 -9.21 -11.26
C LEU A 306 7.34 -9.77 -10.91
N LEU A 307 7.63 -10.99 -11.33
CA LEU A 307 8.95 -11.61 -11.05
C LEU A 307 10.09 -10.89 -11.76
N LEU A 308 9.89 -10.47 -13.02
CA LEU A 308 10.91 -9.71 -13.75
C LEU A 308 11.07 -8.28 -13.20
N TRP A 309 10.00 -7.67 -12.68
CA TRP A 309 10.09 -6.44 -11.91
C TRP A 309 10.91 -6.65 -10.62
N LEU A 310 10.66 -7.71 -9.84
CA LEU A 310 11.48 -8.03 -8.67
C LEU A 310 12.95 -8.27 -9.03
N HIS A 311 13.22 -8.98 -10.14
CA HIS A 311 14.57 -9.13 -10.65
C HIS A 311 15.25 -7.77 -10.91
N THR A 312 14.53 -6.86 -11.56
CA THR A 312 15.03 -5.51 -11.82
C THR A 312 15.40 -4.77 -10.53
N LEU A 313 14.56 -4.84 -9.49
CA LEU A 313 14.83 -4.20 -8.19
C LEU A 313 16.02 -4.80 -7.46
N LEU A 314 16.18 -6.12 -7.55
CA LEU A 314 17.30 -6.85 -6.94
C LEU A 314 18.63 -6.46 -7.56
N GLU A 315 18.72 -6.53 -8.89
CA GLU A 315 19.97 -6.25 -9.62
C GLU A 315 20.34 -4.76 -9.53
N ALA A 316 19.35 -3.85 -9.62
CA ALA A 316 19.60 -2.42 -9.58
C ALA A 316 20.01 -1.92 -8.18
N TRP A 317 19.27 -2.30 -7.15
CA TRP A 317 19.32 -1.63 -5.84
C TRP A 317 19.43 -2.59 -4.65
N ASP A 318 19.63 -3.89 -4.90
CA ASP A 318 19.77 -4.94 -3.89
C ASP A 318 18.60 -4.98 -2.88
N LEU A 319 17.35 -4.85 -3.38
CA LEU A 319 16.14 -4.89 -2.55
C LEU A 319 15.77 -6.33 -2.17
N GLU A 320 16.72 -7.10 -1.59
CA GLU A 320 16.52 -8.53 -1.32
C GLU A 320 15.43 -8.78 -0.26
N SER A 321 15.44 -8.04 0.85
CA SER A 321 14.40 -8.18 1.89
C SER A 321 13.00 -7.93 1.34
N PHE A 322 12.84 -6.88 0.54
CA PHE A 322 11.59 -6.58 -0.16
C PHE A 322 11.23 -7.69 -1.16
N GLY A 323 12.19 -8.09 -2.01
CA GLY A 323 12.01 -9.14 -2.99
C GLY A 323 11.56 -10.46 -2.37
N ARG A 324 12.21 -10.90 -1.29
CA ARG A 324 11.88 -12.12 -0.54
C ARG A 324 10.44 -12.07 0.01
N ALA A 325 10.06 -10.98 0.65
CA ALA A 325 8.71 -10.81 1.18
C ALA A 325 7.64 -10.84 0.06
N ARG A 326 7.91 -10.19 -1.09
CA ARG A 326 6.95 -10.17 -2.21
C ARG A 326 6.89 -11.47 -2.99
N TYR A 327 8.01 -12.12 -3.19
CA TYR A 327 8.09 -13.45 -3.79
C TYR A 327 7.32 -14.50 -2.97
N GLY A 328 7.47 -14.47 -1.64
CA GLY A 328 6.76 -15.38 -0.72
C GLY A 328 5.25 -15.12 -0.62
N LEU A 329 4.76 -13.94 -1.03
CA LEU A 329 3.31 -13.65 -1.10
C LEU A 329 2.64 -14.24 -2.34
N LEU A 330 3.38 -14.49 -3.41
CA LEU A 330 2.86 -15.09 -4.64
C LEU A 330 2.37 -16.52 -4.36
N GLY A 331 1.14 -16.82 -4.79
CA GLY A 331 0.49 -18.10 -4.53
C GLY A 331 -0.36 -18.17 -3.27
N ASN A 332 -0.38 -17.12 -2.46
CA ASN A 332 -1.17 -17.04 -1.21
C ASN A 332 -2.50 -16.26 -1.37
N GLY A 333 -3.01 -16.12 -2.59
CA GLY A 333 -4.31 -15.48 -2.87
C GLY A 333 -4.36 -13.98 -2.57
N GLY A 334 -3.21 -13.30 -2.53
CA GLY A 334 -3.15 -11.87 -2.27
C GLY A 334 -3.52 -11.06 -3.51
N HIS A 335 -4.42 -10.07 -3.36
CA HIS A 335 -4.86 -9.22 -4.48
C HIS A 335 -3.74 -8.38 -5.10
N TRP A 336 -2.76 -7.97 -4.31
CA TRP A 336 -1.66 -7.11 -4.77
C TRP A 336 -0.56 -7.88 -5.51
N PHE A 337 -0.42 -9.18 -5.21
CA PHE A 337 0.53 -10.10 -5.85
C PHE A 337 -0.22 -11.36 -6.30
N PRO A 338 -1.05 -11.25 -7.37
CA PRO A 338 -1.79 -12.39 -7.88
C PRO A 338 -0.86 -13.38 -8.59
N GLY A 339 -1.34 -14.59 -8.83
CA GLY A 339 -0.58 -15.64 -9.49
C GLY A 339 0.44 -16.29 -8.55
N ARG A 340 1.37 -17.06 -9.13
CA ARG A 340 2.37 -17.82 -8.39
C ARG A 340 3.79 -17.29 -8.64
N ASN A 341 4.68 -17.64 -7.73
CA ASN A 341 6.12 -17.42 -7.88
C ASN A 341 6.78 -18.45 -8.82
N ALA A 342 8.10 -18.40 -8.96
CA ALA A 342 8.85 -19.28 -9.83
C ALA A 342 9.08 -20.69 -9.26
N ASP A 343 8.55 -21.04 -8.07
CA ASP A 343 8.78 -22.36 -7.45
C ASP A 343 8.17 -23.50 -8.29
N ALA A 344 7.14 -23.19 -9.10
CA ALA A 344 6.52 -24.16 -10.02
C ALA A 344 7.44 -24.59 -11.17
N LEU A 345 8.42 -23.77 -11.56
CA LEU A 345 9.34 -24.06 -12.67
C LEU A 345 10.26 -25.23 -12.28
N ASP A 346 10.43 -26.16 -13.19
CA ASP A 346 11.16 -27.43 -13.06
C ASP A 346 10.53 -28.45 -12.07
N ASP A 347 9.48 -28.08 -11.33
CA ASP A 347 8.73 -29.01 -10.47
C ASP A 347 7.43 -29.47 -11.15
N THR A 348 6.58 -28.52 -11.55
CA THR A 348 5.27 -28.78 -12.17
C THR A 348 5.11 -28.11 -13.53
N VAL A 349 6.02 -27.22 -13.90
CA VAL A 349 6.08 -26.51 -15.17
C VAL A 349 7.44 -26.76 -15.80
N SER A 350 7.46 -27.30 -17.00
CA SER A 350 8.70 -27.49 -17.77
C SER A 350 9.14 -26.18 -18.43
N GLU A 351 10.45 -26.04 -18.69
CA GLU A 351 10.99 -24.92 -19.46
C GLU A 351 10.35 -24.81 -20.85
N ALA A 352 10.07 -25.94 -21.51
CA ALA A 352 9.45 -25.97 -22.82
C ALA A 352 8.02 -25.39 -22.83
N GLU A 353 7.21 -25.70 -21.81
CA GLU A 353 5.89 -25.11 -21.64
C GLU A 353 5.97 -23.60 -21.41
N LEU A 354 6.92 -23.15 -20.60
CA LEU A 354 7.14 -21.73 -20.36
C LEU A 354 7.58 -21.00 -21.64
N LEU A 355 8.54 -21.54 -22.38
CA LEU A 355 9.03 -20.95 -23.64
C LEU A 355 7.93 -20.87 -24.70
N ALA A 356 6.97 -21.78 -24.70
CA ALA A 356 5.89 -21.79 -25.67
C ALA A 356 4.97 -20.56 -25.57
N VAL A 357 4.87 -19.94 -24.39
CA VAL A 357 4.05 -18.72 -24.15
C VAL A 357 4.87 -17.43 -24.19
N LEU A 358 6.20 -17.51 -24.32
CA LEU A 358 7.11 -16.36 -24.32
C LEU A 358 7.55 -15.91 -25.73
N GLY A 359 6.98 -16.50 -26.80
CA GLY A 359 7.49 -16.33 -28.18
C GLY A 359 7.54 -14.88 -28.67
N GLU A 360 6.79 -13.97 -28.08
CA GLU A 360 6.79 -12.54 -28.41
C GLU A 360 7.75 -11.71 -27.53
N SER A 361 8.28 -12.29 -26.43
CA SER A 361 9.21 -11.58 -25.56
C SER A 361 10.63 -11.56 -26.15
N PRO A 362 11.29 -10.39 -26.22
CA PRO A 362 12.70 -10.35 -26.62
C PRO A 362 13.64 -11.05 -25.65
N TRP A 363 13.16 -11.42 -24.47
CA TRP A 363 13.90 -12.06 -23.39
C TRP A 363 13.48 -13.52 -23.15
N ALA A 364 12.76 -14.13 -24.10
CA ALA A 364 12.24 -15.48 -23.94
C ALA A 364 13.31 -16.50 -23.53
N ALA A 365 14.51 -16.43 -24.11
CA ALA A 365 15.61 -17.36 -23.82
C ALA A 365 16.21 -17.17 -22.41
N GLU A 366 16.20 -15.96 -21.87
CA GLU A 366 16.83 -15.59 -20.60
C GLU A 366 15.87 -15.75 -19.40
N ILE A 367 14.56 -15.62 -19.61
CA ILE A 367 13.56 -15.65 -18.55
C ILE A 367 13.64 -16.91 -17.70
N PRO A 368 13.74 -18.15 -18.23
CA PRO A 368 13.85 -19.34 -17.39
C PRO A 368 15.03 -19.31 -16.42
N ALA A 369 16.19 -18.83 -16.89
CA ALA A 369 17.37 -18.67 -16.05
C ALA A 369 17.19 -17.58 -14.97
N ILE A 370 16.50 -16.48 -15.29
CA ILE A 370 16.16 -15.41 -14.34
C ILE A 370 15.24 -15.97 -13.25
N LEU A 371 14.21 -16.72 -13.61
CA LEU A 371 13.27 -17.33 -12.66
C LEU A 371 13.95 -18.31 -11.70
N ARG A 372 14.89 -19.14 -12.20
CA ARG A 372 15.69 -20.03 -11.35
C ARG A 372 16.56 -19.26 -10.37
N ARG A 373 17.20 -18.16 -10.80
CA ARG A 373 17.96 -17.29 -9.90
C ARG A 373 17.07 -16.65 -8.83
N LEU A 374 15.87 -16.18 -9.20
CA LEU A 374 14.91 -15.63 -8.23
C LEU A 374 14.47 -16.70 -7.23
N ARG A 375 14.13 -17.92 -7.67
CA ARG A 375 13.81 -19.06 -6.80
C ARG A 375 14.95 -19.35 -5.81
N GLN A 376 16.19 -19.42 -6.31
CA GLN A 376 17.36 -19.67 -5.48
C GLN A 376 17.60 -18.57 -4.43
N ARG A 377 17.42 -17.30 -4.83
CA ARG A 377 17.72 -16.13 -3.99
C ARG A 377 16.59 -15.80 -3.01
N LEU A 378 15.33 -15.94 -3.43
CA LEU A 378 14.15 -15.48 -2.70
C LEU A 378 13.24 -16.61 -2.20
N GLY A 379 13.37 -17.82 -2.73
CA GLY A 379 12.52 -18.97 -2.39
C GLY A 379 12.77 -19.52 -0.99
N GLY A 380 11.97 -20.54 -0.61
CA GLY A 380 12.16 -21.30 0.62
C GLY A 380 11.39 -20.81 1.84
N GLN A 381 10.71 -19.68 1.80
CA GLN A 381 9.80 -19.23 2.86
C GLN A 381 8.48 -18.76 2.29
N MET A 382 7.40 -19.44 2.64
CA MET A 382 6.04 -18.91 2.44
C MET A 382 5.80 -17.80 3.46
N VAL A 383 5.62 -16.57 3.00
CA VAL A 383 5.20 -15.45 3.84
C VAL A 383 3.69 -15.41 3.87
N LYS A 384 3.07 -15.60 5.03
CA LYS A 384 1.66 -15.31 5.20
C LYS A 384 1.49 -13.79 5.28
N ARG A 385 0.56 -13.25 4.50
CA ARG A 385 0.18 -11.84 4.59
C ARG A 385 -0.21 -11.54 6.04
N LEU A 386 0.35 -10.45 6.62
CA LEU A 386 -0.01 -9.96 7.95
C LEU A 386 0.53 -10.78 9.14
N GLN A 387 1.65 -11.49 9.01
CA GLN A 387 2.43 -11.88 10.18
C GLN A 387 3.44 -10.77 10.52
N GLN A 388 3.38 -10.30 11.75
CA GLN A 388 4.46 -9.48 12.35
C GLN A 388 5.70 -10.37 12.47
N GLU A 389 6.86 -9.86 12.05
CA GLU A 389 8.14 -10.26 12.59
C GLU A 389 8.35 -9.59 13.94
#